data_b1a16b11ccfb04f0e7b3bc610efb5d31
#
_entry.id   b1a16b11ccfb04f0e7b3bc610efb5d31
#
_cell.length_a   1.000
_cell.length_b   1.000
_cell.length_c   1.000
_cell.angle_alpha   90.00
_cell.angle_beta   90.00
_cell.angle_gamma   90.00
#
_symmetry.space_group_name_H-M   'P 1'
#
loop_
_entity.id
_entity.type
_entity.pdbx_description
1 polymer ?
#
loop_
_entity_poly.entity_id
_entity_poly.type
_entity_poly.pdbx_seq_one_letter_code
_entity_poly.pdbx_strand_id
1 'polypeptide(L)'
;SLEEVNQAPKLPASAELVANYVSEIAITGMTCGSCVGGVTRGLEELPFIRDVSVNLLSHSGRVEFEGRDNLDKIIEKIEDLGYDATVTSVSPLKVGTEKFSTAQIRTISIQVDGMFCHHCPQTILGAVKSVPDVTIEEALSEKSPILKVTYTPQPPLVTVRTIISAINSANDNFRAIVYHPPSIEDRSRAIQHHERSRLLARFLFVFITAIPTFLIGIVFMSLVSSENSVRMYLEQTMWSGSVSRIEWALFIMTTPVMFYGTDVFHVRAVKEIYALWRPGSRVPILRRFYRFGSMNLLISAGTSVAYVSSLAVLIVDAVVGTKSSPHSTTYFDSVVFLTLFILAGRFLEAYSKAKTGDAVTSLGKLRPSEALLSDDTSEDGVKRTIVDLLEVGDVVSIPHGASPPAD
;
A
#
# COMPACT_ATOMS: atom_id res chain seq x y z
N SER A 1 -45.42 -53.98 -30.08
CA SER A 1 -44.06 -53.55 -30.49
C SER A 1 -43.43 -52.72 -29.47
N LEU A 2 -42.53 -53.35 -28.79
CA LEU A 2 -41.66 -52.81 -27.75
C LEU A 2 -40.40 -52.24 -28.41
N GLU A 3 -40.35 -50.94 -28.67
CA GLU A 3 -39.12 -50.25 -29.10
C GLU A 3 -39.30 -48.72 -28.95
N GLU A 4 -39.38 -48.24 -27.74
CA GLU A 4 -39.24 -46.82 -27.44
C GLU A 4 -39.00 -46.57 -25.94
N VAL A 5 -37.89 -47.01 -25.40
CA VAL A 5 -37.36 -46.52 -24.12
C VAL A 5 -35.86 -46.76 -24.11
N ASN A 6 -35.05 -45.87 -24.66
CA ASN A 6 -33.68 -45.66 -24.21
C ASN A 6 -33.04 -44.44 -24.91
N GLN A 7 -33.52 -43.24 -24.62
CA GLN A 7 -32.71 -42.04 -24.81
C GLN A 7 -32.45 -41.43 -23.45
N ALA A 8 -31.33 -41.83 -22.88
CA ALA A 8 -30.75 -41.09 -21.77
C ALA A 8 -30.45 -39.66 -22.21
N PRO A 9 -30.78 -38.64 -21.41
CA PRO A 9 -30.48 -37.25 -21.78
C PRO A 9 -28.96 -37.10 -21.85
N LYS A 10 -28.46 -36.70 -23.03
CA LYS A 10 -27.08 -36.25 -23.22
C LYS A 10 -26.86 -35.08 -22.27
N LEU A 11 -26.07 -35.27 -21.22
CA LEU A 11 -25.48 -34.20 -20.43
C LEU A 11 -24.74 -33.27 -21.40
N PRO A 12 -24.93 -31.95 -21.30
CA PRO A 12 -24.16 -31.01 -22.10
C PRO A 12 -22.69 -31.16 -21.73
N ALA A 13 -21.86 -31.24 -22.79
CA ALA A 13 -20.41 -31.32 -22.67
C ALA A 13 -19.88 -30.24 -21.75
N SER A 14 -19.07 -30.68 -20.78
CA SER A 14 -18.09 -29.91 -19.97
C SER A 14 -18.27 -28.38 -20.03
N ALA A 15 -19.08 -27.83 -19.15
CA ALA A 15 -18.79 -26.51 -18.64
C ALA A 15 -17.42 -26.63 -17.93
N GLU A 16 -16.37 -26.10 -18.54
CA GLU A 16 -15.10 -25.85 -17.87
C GLU A 16 -15.44 -25.12 -16.57
N LEU A 17 -15.21 -25.79 -15.46
CA LEU A 17 -15.33 -25.17 -14.15
C LEU A 17 -14.27 -24.06 -14.08
N VAL A 18 -14.68 -22.85 -14.43
CA VAL A 18 -13.81 -21.67 -14.32
C VAL A 18 -13.40 -21.57 -12.85
N ALA A 19 -12.14 -21.84 -12.58
CA ALA A 19 -11.62 -21.79 -11.23
C ALA A 19 -11.72 -20.37 -10.68
N ASN A 20 -12.31 -20.24 -9.48
CA ASN A 20 -12.41 -18.97 -8.80
C ASN A 20 -11.12 -18.72 -8.01
N TYR A 21 -10.69 -17.49 -8.00
CA TYR A 21 -9.49 -17.03 -7.32
C TYR A 21 -9.83 -15.90 -6.35
N VAL A 22 -9.06 -15.81 -5.28
CA VAL A 22 -9.03 -14.67 -4.37
C VAL A 22 -7.66 -14.04 -4.49
N SER A 23 -7.62 -12.75 -4.74
CA SER A 23 -6.39 -11.97 -4.70
C SER A 23 -6.45 -10.92 -3.62
N GLU A 24 -5.34 -10.75 -2.92
CA GLU A 24 -5.10 -9.64 -2.02
C GLU A 24 -4.16 -8.65 -2.71
N ILE A 25 -4.59 -7.41 -2.81
CA ILE A 25 -3.92 -6.36 -3.56
C ILE A 25 -3.65 -5.19 -2.62
N ALA A 26 -2.39 -4.76 -2.52
CA ALA A 26 -2.04 -3.52 -1.86
C ALA A 26 -2.34 -2.35 -2.80
N ILE A 27 -3.15 -1.39 -2.34
CA ILE A 27 -3.61 -0.25 -3.14
C ILE A 27 -3.09 1.04 -2.50
N THR A 28 -2.16 1.71 -3.16
CA THR A 28 -1.62 2.98 -2.67
C THR A 28 -2.33 4.18 -3.29
N GLY A 29 -2.33 5.29 -2.57
CA GLY A 29 -2.97 6.52 -3.07
C GLY A 29 -4.39 6.75 -2.58
N MET A 30 -5.03 5.79 -1.90
CA MET A 30 -6.32 6.01 -1.27
C MET A 30 -6.20 6.91 -0.03
N THR A 31 -7.00 7.96 0.06
CA THR A 31 -6.94 8.93 1.17
C THR A 31 -8.24 9.07 1.94
N CYS A 32 -9.36 8.66 1.37
CA CYS A 32 -10.69 8.86 1.98
C CYS A 32 -11.68 7.78 1.55
N GLY A 33 -12.83 7.73 2.19
CA GLY A 33 -13.89 6.77 1.88
C GLY A 33 -14.43 6.86 0.44
N SER A 34 -14.37 8.04 -0.18
CA SER A 34 -14.77 8.19 -1.59
C SER A 34 -13.78 7.49 -2.55
N CYS A 35 -12.49 7.42 -2.18
CA CYS A 35 -11.49 6.65 -2.91
C CYS A 35 -11.83 5.15 -2.86
N VAL A 36 -12.14 4.63 -1.67
CA VAL A 36 -12.57 3.24 -1.47
C VAL A 36 -13.79 2.94 -2.34
N GLY A 37 -14.85 3.75 -2.24
CA GLY A 37 -16.04 3.57 -3.07
C GLY A 37 -15.80 3.72 -4.57
N GLY A 38 -14.78 4.48 -4.99
CA GLY A 38 -14.35 4.61 -6.38
C GLY A 38 -13.70 3.33 -6.90
N VAL A 39 -12.78 2.76 -6.14
CA VAL A 39 -12.11 1.49 -6.47
C VAL A 39 -13.12 0.33 -6.47
N THR A 40 -13.93 0.19 -5.42
CA THR A 40 -14.93 -0.87 -5.31
C THR A 40 -15.87 -0.87 -6.50
N ARG A 41 -16.54 0.25 -6.79
CA ARG A 41 -17.44 0.35 -7.95
C ARG A 41 -16.74 0.13 -9.29
N GLY A 42 -15.48 0.61 -9.42
CA GLY A 42 -14.73 0.39 -10.65
C GLY A 42 -14.40 -1.07 -10.90
N LEU A 43 -14.11 -1.83 -9.86
CA LEU A 43 -13.87 -3.27 -9.96
C LEU A 43 -15.17 -4.06 -10.16
N GLU A 44 -16.27 -3.71 -9.49
CA GLU A 44 -17.60 -4.32 -9.68
C GLU A 44 -18.14 -4.17 -11.11
N GLU A 45 -17.64 -3.20 -11.90
CA GLU A 45 -17.99 -3.07 -13.33
C GLU A 45 -17.41 -4.20 -14.20
N LEU A 46 -16.46 -4.99 -13.70
CA LEU A 46 -15.82 -6.07 -14.46
C LEU A 46 -16.65 -7.35 -14.34
N PRO A 47 -17.01 -8.00 -15.47
CA PRO A 47 -17.99 -9.09 -15.47
C PRO A 47 -17.49 -10.39 -14.80
N PHE A 48 -16.19 -10.52 -14.59
CA PHE A 48 -15.56 -11.68 -13.97
C PHE A 48 -15.30 -11.50 -12.46
N ILE A 49 -15.67 -10.36 -11.90
CA ILE A 49 -15.56 -10.08 -10.45
C ILE A 49 -16.82 -10.60 -9.76
N ARG A 50 -16.62 -11.31 -8.63
CA ARG A 50 -17.69 -11.83 -7.77
C ARG A 50 -17.89 -11.04 -6.52
N ASP A 51 -16.79 -10.71 -5.85
CA ASP A 51 -16.82 -9.92 -4.60
C ASP A 51 -15.61 -9.01 -4.51
N VAL A 52 -15.79 -7.83 -3.93
CA VAL A 52 -14.74 -6.82 -3.73
C VAL A 52 -14.88 -6.22 -2.34
N SER A 53 -13.84 -6.33 -1.57
CA SER A 53 -13.72 -5.66 -0.28
C SER A 53 -12.46 -4.81 -0.24
N VAL A 54 -12.62 -3.48 -0.16
CA VAL A 54 -11.49 -2.54 -0.11
C VAL A 54 -11.43 -1.88 1.26
N ASN A 55 -10.26 -1.90 1.88
CA ASN A 55 -10.02 -1.34 3.20
C ASN A 55 -9.04 -0.16 3.12
N LEU A 56 -9.50 1.00 3.62
CA LEU A 56 -8.70 2.23 3.64
C LEU A 56 -7.57 2.16 4.67
N LEU A 57 -7.80 1.53 5.82
CA LEU A 57 -6.82 1.51 6.92
C LEU A 57 -5.63 0.61 6.61
N SER A 58 -5.89 -0.54 5.99
CA SER A 58 -4.85 -1.48 5.57
C SER A 58 -4.28 -1.17 4.18
N HIS A 59 -4.82 -0.16 3.47
CA HIS A 59 -4.46 0.12 2.07
C HIS A 59 -4.51 -1.12 1.18
N SER A 60 -5.49 -2.00 1.39
CA SER A 60 -5.63 -3.27 0.69
C SER A 60 -7.01 -3.47 0.11
N GLY A 61 -7.08 -4.30 -0.92
CA GLY A 61 -8.31 -4.81 -1.50
C GLY A 61 -8.25 -6.33 -1.60
N ARG A 62 -9.32 -7.00 -1.16
CA ARG A 62 -9.57 -8.41 -1.42
C ARG A 62 -10.56 -8.50 -2.56
N VAL A 63 -10.19 -9.23 -3.61
CA VAL A 63 -10.98 -9.37 -4.83
C VAL A 63 -11.18 -10.84 -5.14
N GLU A 64 -12.43 -11.28 -5.26
CA GLU A 64 -12.80 -12.61 -5.71
C GLU A 64 -13.20 -12.57 -7.19
N PHE A 65 -12.56 -13.38 -8.02
CA PHE A 65 -12.73 -13.31 -9.48
C PHE A 65 -12.59 -14.67 -10.18
N GLU A 66 -13.10 -14.75 -11.38
CA GLU A 66 -13.06 -15.94 -12.21
C GLU A 66 -11.85 -15.88 -13.16
N GLY A 67 -11.08 -17.00 -13.22
CA GLY A 67 -9.96 -17.14 -14.14
C GLY A 67 -8.70 -16.37 -13.73
N ARG A 68 -7.57 -17.06 -13.56
CA ARG A 68 -6.30 -16.48 -13.12
C ARG A 68 -5.79 -15.36 -14.04
N ASP A 69 -6.04 -15.49 -15.35
CA ASP A 69 -5.58 -14.55 -16.39
C ASP A 69 -6.23 -13.16 -16.29
N ASN A 70 -7.31 -13.04 -15.50
CA ASN A 70 -7.98 -11.77 -15.30
C ASN A 70 -7.33 -10.90 -14.23
N LEU A 71 -6.30 -11.39 -13.52
CA LEU A 71 -5.59 -10.63 -12.48
C LEU A 71 -4.97 -9.35 -13.01
N ASP A 72 -4.32 -9.41 -14.17
CA ASP A 72 -3.68 -8.25 -14.80
C ASP A 72 -4.71 -7.16 -15.16
N LYS A 73 -5.91 -7.56 -15.55
CA LYS A 73 -7.01 -6.63 -15.84
C LYS A 73 -7.53 -5.94 -14.58
N ILE A 74 -7.47 -6.61 -13.42
CA ILE A 74 -7.83 -6.02 -12.13
C ILE A 74 -6.82 -4.93 -11.77
N ILE A 75 -5.52 -5.22 -11.91
CA ILE A 75 -4.44 -4.27 -11.64
C ILE A 75 -4.57 -3.06 -12.58
N GLU A 76 -4.67 -3.31 -13.89
CA GLU A 76 -4.85 -2.27 -14.91
C GLU A 76 -6.07 -1.39 -14.58
N LYS A 77 -7.18 -1.99 -14.15
CA LYS A 77 -8.39 -1.23 -13.78
C LYS A 77 -8.14 -0.34 -12.55
N ILE A 78 -7.42 -0.79 -11.53
CA ILE A 78 -7.08 0.02 -10.36
C ILE A 78 -6.15 1.17 -10.75
N GLU A 79 -5.16 0.90 -11.60
CA GLU A 79 -4.25 1.92 -12.13
C GLU A 79 -4.98 2.94 -13.02
N ASP A 80 -5.94 2.48 -13.82
CA ASP A 80 -6.81 3.34 -14.64
C ASP A 80 -7.70 4.26 -13.78
N LEU A 81 -7.99 3.89 -12.54
CA LEU A 81 -8.70 4.73 -11.58
C LEU A 81 -7.76 5.74 -10.88
N GLY A 82 -6.45 5.71 -11.19
CA GLY A 82 -5.45 6.65 -10.66
C GLY A 82 -4.79 6.20 -9.36
N TYR A 83 -4.90 4.91 -9.01
CA TYR A 83 -4.27 4.32 -7.84
C TYR A 83 -3.15 3.37 -8.26
N ASP A 84 -2.11 3.23 -7.45
CA ASP A 84 -1.07 2.24 -7.71
C ASP A 84 -1.46 0.92 -7.02
N ALA A 85 -1.36 -0.21 -7.74
CA ALA A 85 -1.75 -1.53 -7.26
C ALA A 85 -0.57 -2.51 -7.27
N THR A 86 -0.45 -3.32 -6.23
CA THR A 86 0.56 -4.39 -6.16
C THR A 86 -0.08 -5.66 -5.60
N VAL A 87 -0.01 -6.76 -6.33
CA VAL A 87 -0.51 -8.05 -5.87
C VAL A 87 0.31 -8.54 -4.69
N THR A 88 -0.36 -8.92 -3.62
CA THR A 88 0.26 -9.48 -2.42
C THR A 88 0.17 -11.00 -2.43
N SER A 89 -1.00 -11.53 -2.74
CA SER A 89 -1.25 -12.98 -2.82
C SER A 89 -2.35 -13.29 -3.81
N VAL A 90 -2.28 -14.48 -4.41
CA VAL A 90 -3.34 -15.07 -5.24
C VAL A 90 -3.50 -16.51 -4.83
N SER A 91 -4.71 -16.88 -4.44
CA SER A 91 -5.05 -18.26 -4.07
C SER A 91 -6.32 -18.72 -4.77
N PRO A 92 -6.43 -20.00 -5.17
CA PRO A 92 -7.68 -20.54 -5.66
C PRO A 92 -8.73 -20.55 -4.54
N LEU A 93 -9.93 -20.09 -4.85
CA LEU A 93 -11.06 -20.17 -3.92
C LEU A 93 -11.50 -21.64 -3.82
N LYS A 94 -11.15 -22.32 -2.74
CA LYS A 94 -11.70 -23.64 -2.46
C LYS A 94 -13.17 -23.45 -2.06
N VAL A 95 -14.08 -23.82 -2.95
CA VAL A 95 -15.50 -23.89 -2.63
C VAL A 95 -15.66 -24.96 -1.52
N GLY A 96 -15.97 -24.47 -0.33
CA GLY A 96 -16.04 -25.32 0.86
C GLY A 96 -17.12 -26.39 0.75
N THR A 97 -16.65 -27.62 0.63
CA THR A 97 -17.29 -28.80 1.22
C THR A 97 -16.26 -29.39 2.16
N GLU A 98 -16.11 -28.78 3.34
CA GLU A 98 -15.39 -29.43 4.45
C GLU A 98 -16.19 -30.64 4.90
N LYS A 99 -15.99 -31.76 4.19
CA LYS A 99 -16.07 -33.07 4.83
C LYS A 99 -14.71 -33.36 5.42
N PHE A 100 -14.64 -33.36 6.73
CA PHE A 100 -13.57 -33.96 7.51
C PHE A 100 -13.27 -35.36 6.95
N SER A 101 -12.34 -35.48 6.03
CA SER A 101 -11.58 -36.72 5.81
C SER A 101 -10.52 -36.53 4.75
N THR A 102 -9.33 -37.02 5.05
CA THR A 102 -8.15 -37.35 4.24
C THR A 102 -7.15 -36.23 4.01
N ALA A 103 -5.96 -36.49 4.63
CA ALA A 103 -4.62 -35.99 4.31
C ALA A 103 -4.59 -34.53 3.82
N GLN A 104 -4.61 -33.59 4.79
CA GLN A 104 -4.44 -32.17 4.46
C GLN A 104 -3.04 -31.95 3.86
N ILE A 105 -2.99 -31.72 2.58
CA ILE A 105 -1.76 -31.32 1.90
C ILE A 105 -1.36 -29.93 2.41
N ARG A 106 -0.15 -29.83 2.96
CA ARG A 106 0.41 -28.58 3.48
C ARG A 106 1.49 -28.05 2.54
N THR A 107 1.39 -26.79 2.17
CA THR A 107 2.40 -26.07 1.38
C THR A 107 3.09 -25.05 2.28
N ILE A 108 4.41 -25.09 2.37
CA ILE A 108 5.22 -24.18 3.17
C ILE A 108 6.33 -23.58 2.32
N SER A 109 6.71 -22.35 2.67
CA SER A 109 7.91 -21.70 2.14
C SER A 109 9.01 -21.76 3.21
N ILE A 110 10.19 -22.20 2.84
CA ILE A 110 11.35 -22.33 3.73
C ILE A 110 12.44 -21.42 3.19
N GLN A 111 12.91 -20.49 3.99
CA GLN A 111 14.09 -19.70 3.70
C GLN A 111 15.30 -20.44 4.22
N VAL A 112 16.32 -20.57 3.39
CA VAL A 112 17.59 -21.22 3.76
C VAL A 112 18.71 -20.20 3.67
N ASP A 113 19.26 -19.84 4.82
CA ASP A 113 20.43 -18.97 4.92
C ASP A 113 21.71 -19.81 4.95
N GLY A 114 22.86 -19.18 4.63
CA GLY A 114 24.18 -19.84 4.63
C GLY A 114 24.56 -20.48 3.30
N MET A 115 23.86 -20.21 2.22
CA MET A 115 24.29 -20.59 0.89
C MET A 115 25.44 -19.68 0.42
N PHE A 116 26.56 -20.25 0.01
CA PHE A 116 27.77 -19.52 -0.40
C PHE A 116 28.28 -19.92 -1.78
N CYS A 117 27.68 -20.90 -2.45
CA CYS A 117 28.10 -21.38 -3.76
C CYS A 117 26.92 -21.92 -4.57
N HIS A 118 27.11 -22.00 -5.90
CA HIS A 118 26.08 -22.47 -6.82
C HIS A 118 25.69 -23.96 -6.70
N HIS A 119 26.49 -24.77 -5.95
CA HIS A 119 26.16 -26.16 -5.65
C HIS A 119 25.27 -26.28 -4.40
N CYS A 120 25.24 -25.28 -3.51
CA CYS A 120 24.42 -25.31 -2.30
C CYS A 120 22.94 -25.59 -2.57
N PRO A 121 22.29 -24.98 -3.58
CA PRO A 121 20.91 -25.27 -3.90
C PRO A 121 20.66 -26.76 -4.24
N GLN A 122 21.59 -27.39 -4.97
CA GLN A 122 21.47 -28.80 -5.34
C GLN A 122 21.59 -29.73 -4.11
N THR A 123 22.49 -29.40 -3.18
CA THR A 123 22.64 -30.14 -1.92
C THR A 123 21.36 -30.07 -1.08
N ILE A 124 20.75 -28.87 -0.97
CA ILE A 124 19.50 -28.67 -0.24
C ILE A 124 18.36 -29.44 -0.90
N LEU A 125 18.23 -29.33 -2.23
CA LEU A 125 17.20 -30.06 -2.98
C LEU A 125 17.35 -31.59 -2.85
N GLY A 126 18.61 -32.09 -2.80
CA GLY A 126 18.90 -33.50 -2.51
C GLY A 126 18.45 -33.93 -1.13
N ALA A 127 18.73 -33.11 -0.11
CA ALA A 127 18.32 -33.35 1.26
C ALA A 127 16.77 -33.39 1.41
N VAL A 128 16.07 -32.46 0.78
CA VAL A 128 14.60 -32.40 0.81
C VAL A 128 13.97 -33.61 0.08
N LYS A 129 14.54 -34.02 -1.05
CA LYS A 129 14.08 -35.22 -1.78
C LYS A 129 14.28 -36.52 -1.03
N SER A 130 15.17 -36.57 -0.02
CA SER A 130 15.31 -37.76 0.83
C SER A 130 14.16 -37.97 1.81
N VAL A 131 13.36 -36.93 2.06
CA VAL A 131 12.16 -37.00 2.89
C VAL A 131 11.01 -37.55 2.05
N PRO A 132 10.33 -38.62 2.47
CA PRO A 132 9.22 -39.19 1.68
C PRO A 132 8.05 -38.23 1.55
N ASP A 133 7.27 -38.38 0.49
CA ASP A 133 6.02 -37.63 0.22
C ASP A 133 6.15 -36.09 0.21
N VAL A 134 7.36 -35.58 -0.11
CA VAL A 134 7.60 -34.14 -0.28
C VAL A 134 7.76 -33.80 -1.75
N THR A 135 6.93 -32.87 -2.24
CA THR A 135 7.03 -32.33 -3.60
C THR A 135 7.54 -30.89 -3.56
N ILE A 136 8.47 -30.57 -4.48
CA ILE A 136 9.05 -29.23 -4.58
C ILE A 136 8.25 -28.48 -5.65
N GLU A 137 7.54 -27.43 -5.24
CA GLU A 137 6.81 -26.55 -6.18
C GLU A 137 7.72 -25.50 -6.79
N GLU A 138 8.56 -24.88 -5.98
CA GLU A 138 9.48 -23.84 -6.40
C GLU A 138 10.86 -24.12 -5.81
N ALA A 139 11.84 -24.32 -6.69
CA ALA A 139 13.20 -24.63 -6.28
C ALA A 139 13.95 -23.35 -5.91
N LEU A 140 14.76 -23.42 -4.85
CA LEU A 140 15.62 -22.30 -4.45
C LEU A 140 16.78 -22.11 -5.45
N SER A 141 17.27 -20.89 -5.52
CA SER A 141 18.42 -20.49 -6.31
C SER A 141 19.32 -19.53 -5.51
N GLU A 142 20.54 -19.24 -6.00
CA GLU A 142 21.43 -18.25 -5.36
C GLU A 142 20.77 -16.87 -5.17
N LYS A 143 19.87 -16.48 -6.08
CA LYS A 143 19.18 -15.18 -6.03
C LYS A 143 17.89 -15.21 -5.21
N SER A 144 17.30 -16.39 -5.03
CA SER A 144 16.07 -16.60 -4.26
C SER A 144 16.29 -17.72 -3.26
N PRO A 145 16.60 -17.40 -1.98
CA PRO A 145 16.87 -18.40 -0.94
C PRO A 145 15.61 -19.05 -0.40
N ILE A 146 14.47 -18.95 -1.10
CA ILE A 146 13.17 -19.46 -0.69
C ILE A 146 12.87 -20.73 -1.47
N LEU A 147 12.60 -21.79 -0.72
CA LEU A 147 12.16 -23.10 -1.23
C LEU A 147 10.69 -23.28 -0.88
N LYS A 148 9.86 -23.60 -1.87
CA LYS A 148 8.45 -23.90 -1.66
C LYS A 148 8.22 -25.39 -1.81
N VAL A 149 7.75 -26.01 -0.73
CA VAL A 149 7.50 -27.44 -0.66
C VAL A 149 6.07 -27.73 -0.26
N THR A 150 5.54 -28.82 -0.83
CA THR A 150 4.21 -29.34 -0.54
C THR A 150 4.35 -30.78 -0.08
N TYR A 151 3.73 -31.09 1.04
CA TYR A 151 3.78 -32.41 1.65
C TYR A 151 2.49 -32.74 2.41
N THR A 152 2.29 -34.01 2.70
CA THR A 152 1.19 -34.48 3.54
C THR A 152 1.71 -34.72 4.96
N PRO A 153 1.27 -33.96 5.98
CA PRO A 153 1.71 -34.16 7.36
C PRO A 153 1.38 -35.56 7.87
N GLN A 154 2.38 -36.25 8.36
CA GLN A 154 2.26 -37.57 8.98
C GLN A 154 3.14 -37.61 10.24
N PRO A 155 2.72 -37.02 11.37
CA PRO A 155 3.50 -37.07 12.60
C PRO A 155 3.69 -38.51 13.10
N PRO A 156 4.89 -38.90 13.59
CA PRO A 156 6.11 -38.09 13.70
C PRO A 156 7.03 -38.13 12.47
N LEU A 157 6.70 -38.87 11.39
CA LEU A 157 7.60 -39.20 10.28
C LEU A 157 7.81 -38.06 9.31
N VAL A 158 6.74 -37.45 8.82
CA VAL A 158 6.78 -36.36 7.82
C VAL A 158 6.17 -35.10 8.42
N THR A 159 7.03 -34.20 8.84
CA THR A 159 6.65 -32.92 9.48
C THR A 159 7.54 -31.79 8.94
N VAL A 160 7.11 -30.54 9.14
CA VAL A 160 7.98 -29.39 8.84
C VAL A 160 9.32 -29.49 9.57
N ARG A 161 9.33 -30.04 10.79
CA ARG A 161 10.54 -30.24 11.60
C ARG A 161 11.50 -31.22 10.95
N THR A 162 11.03 -32.31 10.38
CA THR A 162 11.85 -33.30 9.66
C THR A 162 12.46 -32.70 8.39
N ILE A 163 11.70 -31.89 7.64
CA ILE A 163 12.20 -31.21 6.45
C ILE A 163 13.31 -30.20 6.81
N ILE A 164 13.07 -29.37 7.82
CA ILE A 164 14.05 -28.38 8.31
C ILE A 164 15.30 -29.10 8.87
N SER A 165 15.13 -30.16 9.62
CA SER A 165 16.25 -30.97 10.14
C SER A 165 17.06 -31.59 9.01
N ALA A 166 16.45 -32.12 7.96
CA ALA A 166 17.13 -32.66 6.80
C ALA A 166 17.99 -31.60 6.09
N ILE A 167 17.47 -30.39 5.94
CA ILE A 167 18.22 -29.27 5.33
C ILE A 167 19.40 -28.87 6.22
N ASN A 168 19.19 -28.69 7.53
CA ASN A 168 20.21 -28.27 8.46
C ASN A 168 21.31 -29.33 8.63
N SER A 169 20.96 -30.62 8.52
CA SER A 169 21.92 -31.72 8.59
C SER A 169 22.77 -31.88 7.32
N ALA A 170 22.34 -31.33 6.19
CA ALA A 170 23.08 -31.42 4.93
C ALA A 170 24.38 -30.59 4.94
N ASN A 171 24.44 -29.52 5.74
CA ASN A 171 25.64 -28.75 6.00
C ASN A 171 25.46 -27.91 7.27
N ASP A 172 26.51 -27.85 8.12
CA ASP A 172 26.50 -27.11 9.40
C ASP A 172 26.28 -25.59 9.24
N ASN A 173 26.51 -25.06 8.07
CA ASN A 173 26.30 -23.63 7.77
C ASN A 173 24.86 -23.31 7.33
N PHE A 174 24.06 -24.32 6.97
CA PHE A 174 22.69 -24.09 6.55
C PHE A 174 21.78 -23.83 7.75
N ARG A 175 20.97 -22.79 7.62
CA ARG A 175 19.91 -22.46 8.58
C ARG A 175 18.59 -22.32 7.83
N ALA A 176 17.73 -23.31 7.99
CA ALA A 176 16.40 -23.33 7.41
C ALA A 176 15.39 -22.82 8.42
N ILE A 177 14.55 -21.87 8.02
CA ILE A 177 13.46 -21.32 8.81
C ILE A 177 12.20 -21.31 7.96
N VAL A 178 11.03 -21.43 8.57
CA VAL A 178 9.75 -21.24 7.86
C VAL A 178 9.64 -19.78 7.47
N TYR A 179 9.51 -19.52 6.18
CA TYR A 179 9.35 -18.17 5.65
C TYR A 179 7.88 -17.81 5.53
N HIS A 180 7.50 -16.77 6.23
CA HIS A 180 6.22 -16.12 6.04
C HIS A 180 6.42 -14.87 5.18
N PRO A 181 5.78 -14.77 4.01
CA PRO A 181 5.80 -13.52 3.26
C PRO A 181 5.30 -12.40 4.17
N PRO A 182 5.87 -11.17 4.06
CA PRO A 182 5.45 -10.07 4.91
C PRO A 182 3.94 -9.89 4.82
N SER A 183 3.30 -9.84 5.97
CA SER A 183 1.85 -9.72 6.05
C SER A 183 1.37 -8.43 5.38
N ILE A 184 0.10 -8.40 5.01
CA ILE A 184 -0.52 -7.17 4.42
C ILE A 184 -0.38 -6.02 5.41
N GLU A 185 -0.51 -6.33 6.71
CA GLU A 185 -0.35 -5.37 7.80
C GLU A 185 1.06 -4.78 7.85
N ASP A 186 2.09 -5.60 7.68
CA ASP A 186 3.49 -5.12 7.69
C ASP A 186 3.79 -4.25 6.46
N ARG A 187 3.30 -4.65 5.28
CA ARG A 187 3.37 -3.83 4.07
C ARG A 187 2.63 -2.51 4.23
N SER A 188 1.42 -2.57 4.75
CA SER A 188 0.59 -1.40 5.01
C SER A 188 1.32 -0.42 5.95
N ARG A 189 1.92 -0.92 7.03
CA ARG A 189 2.73 -0.11 7.95
C ARG A 189 3.92 0.55 7.26
N ALA A 190 4.65 -0.19 6.44
CA ALA A 190 5.78 0.36 5.70
C ALA A 190 5.35 1.50 4.77
N ILE A 191 4.24 1.32 4.04
CA ILE A 191 3.66 2.34 3.17
C ILE A 191 3.23 3.57 3.99
N GLN A 192 2.48 3.38 5.08
CA GLN A 192 2.01 4.46 5.96
C GLN A 192 3.18 5.23 6.59
N HIS A 193 4.21 4.53 7.05
CA HIS A 193 5.40 5.16 7.61
C HIS A 193 6.12 6.04 6.57
N HIS A 194 6.26 5.54 5.35
CA HIS A 194 6.87 6.29 4.26
C HIS A 194 6.04 7.53 3.87
N GLU A 195 4.72 7.39 3.73
CA GLU A 195 3.81 8.51 3.44
C GLU A 195 3.85 9.56 4.55
N ARG A 196 3.81 9.14 5.81
CA ARG A 196 3.91 10.03 6.99
C ARG A 196 5.22 10.81 7.00
N SER A 197 6.35 10.14 6.75
CA SER A 197 7.67 10.79 6.72
C SER A 197 7.76 11.82 5.58
N ARG A 198 7.23 11.50 4.41
CA ARG A 198 7.16 12.44 3.28
C ARG A 198 6.28 13.65 3.58
N LEU A 199 5.13 13.46 4.21
CA LEU A 199 4.23 14.56 4.60
C LEU A 199 4.88 15.44 5.65
N LEU A 200 5.55 14.85 6.66
CA LEU A 200 6.26 15.59 7.69
C LEU A 200 7.39 16.46 7.11
N ALA A 201 8.20 15.91 6.21
CA ALA A 201 9.28 16.67 5.58
C ALA A 201 8.76 17.89 4.80
N ARG A 202 7.65 17.72 4.03
CA ARG A 202 7.02 18.82 3.32
C ARG A 202 6.39 19.85 4.26
N PHE A 203 5.70 19.37 5.31
CA PHE A 203 5.12 20.26 6.31
C PHE A 203 6.19 21.12 6.99
N LEU A 204 7.30 20.52 7.43
CA LEU A 204 8.41 21.26 8.05
C LEU A 204 9.03 22.26 7.09
N PHE A 205 9.23 21.90 5.84
CA PHE A 205 9.74 22.81 4.82
C PHE A 205 8.82 24.02 4.62
N VAL A 206 7.52 23.79 4.47
CA VAL A 206 6.53 24.87 4.29
C VAL A 206 6.39 25.69 5.58
N PHE A 207 6.45 25.06 6.74
CA PHE A 207 6.41 25.75 8.04
C PHE A 207 7.59 26.71 8.21
N ILE A 208 8.81 26.28 7.88
CA ILE A 208 10.01 27.14 7.93
C ILE A 208 9.86 28.31 6.95
N THR A 209 9.33 28.09 5.76
CA THR A 209 9.10 29.17 4.77
C THR A 209 7.95 30.09 5.18
N ALA A 210 6.94 29.57 5.87
CA ALA A 210 5.79 30.38 6.31
C ALA A 210 6.17 31.42 7.36
N ILE A 211 7.21 31.21 8.18
CA ILE A 211 7.66 32.18 9.21
C ILE A 211 8.10 33.51 8.55
N PRO A 212 9.07 33.53 7.64
CA PRO A 212 9.46 34.79 6.99
C PRO A 212 8.33 35.35 6.09
N THR A 213 7.52 34.50 5.46
CA THR A 213 6.34 34.94 4.70
C THR A 213 5.34 35.67 5.59
N PHE A 214 5.09 35.15 6.79
CA PHE A 214 4.23 35.80 7.79
C PHE A 214 4.78 37.16 8.22
N LEU A 215 6.07 37.23 8.54
CA LEU A 215 6.71 38.48 8.95
C LEU A 215 6.65 39.54 7.85
N ILE A 216 7.02 39.18 6.63
CA ILE A 216 7.09 40.11 5.50
C ILE A 216 5.69 40.47 4.99
N GLY A 217 4.83 39.47 4.76
CA GLY A 217 3.52 39.66 4.12
C GLY A 217 2.47 40.25 5.08
N ILE A 218 2.42 39.79 6.35
CA ILE A 218 1.39 40.22 7.30
C ILE A 218 1.91 41.26 8.30
N VAL A 219 3.00 40.96 9.01
CA VAL A 219 3.46 41.84 10.09
C VAL A 219 3.91 43.19 9.52
N PHE A 220 4.82 43.22 8.57
CA PHE A 220 5.34 44.46 8.01
C PHE A 220 4.32 45.21 7.15
N MET A 221 3.41 44.54 6.46
CA MET A 221 2.39 45.22 5.65
C MET A 221 1.18 45.73 6.42
N SER A 222 0.74 44.99 7.49
CA SER A 222 -0.52 45.28 8.17
C SER A 222 -0.34 45.87 9.57
N LEU A 223 0.70 45.44 10.32
CA LEU A 223 0.87 45.78 11.75
C LEU A 223 1.88 46.89 12.01
N VAL A 224 2.88 47.06 11.13
CA VAL A 224 3.95 48.03 11.33
C VAL A 224 3.55 49.36 10.65
N SER A 225 3.82 50.51 11.34
CA SER A 225 3.56 51.87 10.79
C SER A 225 4.30 52.08 9.45
N SER A 226 3.68 52.84 8.59
CA SER A 226 4.26 53.24 7.29
C SER A 226 5.56 54.07 7.38
N GLU A 227 5.79 54.71 8.56
CA GLU A 227 7.00 55.49 8.83
C GLU A 227 8.22 54.64 9.23
N ASN A 228 8.02 53.32 9.43
CA ASN A 228 9.11 52.44 9.82
C ASN A 228 10.12 52.26 8.68
N SER A 229 11.40 52.45 9.00
CA SER A 229 12.50 52.37 8.01
C SER A 229 12.59 51.01 7.29
N VAL A 230 12.28 49.92 7.98
CA VAL A 230 12.29 48.57 7.42
C VAL A 230 11.13 48.38 6.42
N ARG A 231 9.93 48.90 6.78
CA ARG A 231 8.77 48.84 5.88
C ARG A 231 9.02 49.68 4.64
N MET A 232 9.52 50.91 4.78
CA MET A 232 9.89 51.77 3.64
C MET A 232 10.96 51.11 2.75
N TYR A 233 11.95 50.41 3.35
CA TYR A 233 12.95 49.70 2.58
C TYR A 233 12.34 48.52 1.76
N LEU A 234 11.41 47.78 2.35
CA LEU A 234 10.74 46.64 1.73
C LEU A 234 9.75 47.08 0.63
N GLU A 235 9.10 48.24 0.77
CA GLU A 235 8.18 48.80 -0.20
C GLU A 235 8.90 49.45 -1.41
N GLN A 236 10.22 49.68 -1.33
CA GLN A 236 10.99 50.22 -2.46
C GLN A 236 10.97 49.27 -3.66
N THR A 237 10.88 49.86 -4.83
CA THR A 237 10.95 49.11 -6.09
C THR A 237 12.33 48.49 -6.31
N MET A 238 12.39 47.32 -6.91
CA MET A 238 13.62 46.57 -7.16
C MET A 238 13.56 45.88 -8.53
N TRP A 239 14.66 45.96 -9.26
CA TRP A 239 14.97 45.34 -10.55
C TRP A 239 14.15 45.85 -11.73
N SER A 240 12.84 45.77 -11.77
CA SER A 240 12.04 46.09 -12.94
C SER A 240 10.69 46.69 -12.58
N GLY A 241 10.29 47.75 -13.26
CA GLY A 241 8.96 48.34 -13.17
C GLY A 241 8.62 48.92 -11.79
N SER A 242 7.41 48.70 -11.36
CA SER A 242 6.86 49.14 -10.07
C SER A 242 6.83 48.07 -9.00
N VAL A 243 7.47 46.90 -9.25
CA VAL A 243 7.46 45.75 -8.33
C VAL A 243 8.29 46.02 -7.08
N SER A 244 7.70 45.85 -5.90
CA SER A 244 8.35 46.07 -4.62
C SER A 244 9.25 44.89 -4.24
N ARG A 245 10.21 45.15 -3.31
CA ARG A 245 11.04 44.08 -2.72
C ARG A 245 10.22 43.03 -2.02
N ILE A 246 9.10 43.37 -1.40
CA ILE A 246 8.15 42.45 -0.76
C ILE A 246 7.62 41.48 -1.82
N GLU A 247 7.14 41.93 -2.94
CA GLU A 247 6.56 41.06 -3.97
C GLU A 247 7.59 40.09 -4.55
N TRP A 248 8.81 40.53 -4.77
CA TRP A 248 9.91 39.65 -5.18
C TRP A 248 10.27 38.63 -4.09
N ALA A 249 10.34 39.05 -2.82
CA ALA A 249 10.63 38.14 -1.71
C ALA A 249 9.54 37.07 -1.55
N LEU A 250 8.27 37.47 -1.61
CA LEU A 250 7.14 36.55 -1.53
C LEU A 250 7.12 35.58 -2.72
N PHE A 251 7.39 36.06 -3.94
CA PHE A 251 7.49 35.20 -5.12
C PHE A 251 8.60 34.15 -4.97
N ILE A 252 9.82 34.56 -4.57
CA ILE A 252 10.96 33.64 -4.38
C ILE A 252 10.67 32.60 -3.29
N MET A 253 10.02 32.99 -2.21
CA MET A 253 9.66 32.06 -1.11
C MET A 253 8.51 31.12 -1.48
N THR A 254 7.51 31.61 -2.22
CA THR A 254 6.32 30.82 -2.58
C THR A 254 6.61 29.82 -3.68
N THR A 255 7.53 30.12 -4.60
CA THR A 255 7.84 29.23 -5.73
C THR A 255 8.30 27.83 -5.28
N PRO A 256 9.25 27.64 -4.36
CA PRO A 256 9.59 26.34 -3.84
C PRO A 256 8.44 25.66 -3.10
N VAL A 257 7.59 26.41 -2.40
CA VAL A 257 6.39 25.87 -1.74
C VAL A 257 5.41 25.32 -2.79
N MET A 258 5.20 26.05 -3.89
CA MET A 258 4.32 25.63 -4.96
C MET A 258 4.77 24.33 -5.64
N PHE A 259 6.08 24.13 -5.88
CA PHE A 259 6.58 22.95 -6.58
C PHE A 259 6.92 21.78 -5.65
N TYR A 260 7.41 22.02 -4.44
CA TYR A 260 7.78 20.96 -3.50
C TYR A 260 6.72 20.70 -2.41
N GLY A 261 6.13 21.76 -1.85
CA GLY A 261 5.12 21.65 -0.80
C GLY A 261 3.82 21.06 -1.31
N THR A 262 3.34 21.50 -2.47
CA THR A 262 2.06 21.07 -3.08
C THR A 262 2.19 19.89 -4.06
N ASP A 263 3.41 19.42 -4.34
CA ASP A 263 3.71 18.31 -5.25
C ASP A 263 2.76 17.10 -5.03
N VAL A 264 2.52 16.69 -3.78
CA VAL A 264 1.63 15.57 -3.46
C VAL A 264 0.22 15.76 -4.04
N PHE A 265 -0.29 16.98 -4.02
CA PHE A 265 -1.63 17.30 -4.55
C PHE A 265 -1.62 17.41 -6.06
N HIS A 266 -0.58 18.05 -6.63
CA HIS A 266 -0.46 18.23 -8.07
C HIS A 266 -0.30 16.91 -8.82
N VAL A 267 0.60 16.04 -8.36
CA VAL A 267 0.83 14.72 -8.98
C VAL A 267 -0.45 13.89 -8.97
N ARG A 268 -1.17 13.86 -7.84
CA ARG A 268 -2.45 13.14 -7.74
C ARG A 268 -3.53 13.76 -8.60
N ALA A 269 -3.66 15.09 -8.61
CA ALA A 269 -4.62 15.78 -9.46
C ALA A 269 -4.39 15.50 -10.95
N VAL A 270 -3.12 15.50 -11.40
CA VAL A 270 -2.76 15.16 -12.79
C VAL A 270 -3.09 13.71 -13.11
N LYS A 271 -2.75 12.75 -12.23
CA LYS A 271 -3.12 11.34 -12.39
C LYS A 271 -4.64 11.16 -12.51
N GLU A 272 -5.42 11.81 -11.65
CA GLU A 272 -6.89 11.76 -11.68
C GLU A 272 -7.48 12.35 -12.97
N ILE A 273 -6.95 13.50 -13.43
CA ILE A 273 -7.36 14.10 -14.71
C ILE A 273 -7.03 13.14 -15.86
N TYR A 274 -5.80 12.63 -15.88
CA TYR A 274 -5.37 11.71 -16.93
C TYR A 274 -6.24 10.44 -16.98
N ALA A 275 -6.54 9.84 -15.81
CA ALA A 275 -7.41 8.66 -15.70
C ALA A 275 -8.83 8.92 -16.24
N LEU A 276 -9.40 10.12 -15.98
CA LEU A 276 -10.72 10.52 -16.49
C LEU A 276 -10.75 10.77 -18.01
N TRP A 277 -9.66 11.35 -18.56
CA TRP A 277 -9.61 11.82 -19.96
C TRP A 277 -8.83 10.89 -20.89
N ARG A 278 -8.34 9.74 -20.41
CA ARG A 278 -7.63 8.75 -21.22
C ARG A 278 -8.48 8.29 -22.40
N PRO A 279 -7.91 8.11 -23.62
CA PRO A 279 -8.58 7.49 -24.74
C PRO A 279 -9.03 6.09 -24.37
N GLY A 280 -10.33 5.78 -24.52
CA GLY A 280 -10.89 4.48 -24.14
C GLY A 280 -11.59 4.46 -22.76
N SER A 281 -11.59 5.55 -22.01
CA SER A 281 -12.38 5.65 -20.78
C SER A 281 -13.87 5.43 -21.07
N ARG A 282 -14.48 4.42 -20.42
CA ARG A 282 -15.91 4.07 -20.53
C ARG A 282 -16.83 5.07 -19.83
N VAL A 283 -16.27 6.07 -19.12
CA VAL A 283 -17.07 7.08 -18.41
C VAL A 283 -17.68 8.07 -19.40
N PRO A 284 -19.02 8.27 -19.43
CA PRO A 284 -19.66 9.26 -20.26
C PRO A 284 -19.13 10.67 -20.03
N ILE A 285 -19.00 11.50 -21.09
CA ILE A 285 -18.39 12.84 -21.05
C ILE A 285 -19.04 13.72 -19.97
N LEU A 286 -20.38 13.71 -19.85
CA LEU A 286 -21.08 14.45 -18.80
C LEU A 286 -20.71 14.00 -17.38
N ARG A 287 -20.50 12.70 -17.17
CA ARG A 287 -20.05 12.18 -15.87
C ARG A 287 -18.60 12.54 -15.58
N ARG A 288 -17.75 12.77 -16.58
CA ARG A 288 -16.36 13.22 -16.38
C ARG A 288 -16.33 14.60 -15.72
N PHE A 289 -17.20 15.50 -16.13
CA PHE A 289 -17.34 16.82 -15.50
C PHE A 289 -17.94 16.75 -14.09
N TYR A 290 -18.84 15.84 -13.82
CA TYR A 290 -19.45 15.67 -12.49
C TYR A 290 -18.53 14.94 -11.49
N ARG A 291 -17.65 14.06 -11.95
CA ARG A 291 -16.61 13.40 -11.13
C ARG A 291 -15.42 14.31 -10.79
N PHE A 292 -15.41 15.54 -11.23
CA PHE A 292 -14.39 16.55 -10.99
C PHE A 292 -14.44 17.09 -9.55
N GLY A 293 -14.31 16.21 -8.53
CA GLY A 293 -14.54 16.62 -7.16
C GLY A 293 -13.59 15.99 -6.14
N SER A 294 -12.38 15.55 -6.57
CA SER A 294 -11.43 15.11 -5.57
C SER A 294 -10.86 16.29 -4.80
N MET A 295 -10.63 16.09 -3.50
CA MET A 295 -10.03 17.10 -2.63
C MET A 295 -8.64 17.51 -3.14
N ASN A 296 -7.87 16.58 -3.72
CA ASN A 296 -6.54 16.87 -4.26
C ASN A 296 -6.61 17.79 -5.48
N LEU A 297 -7.59 17.57 -6.35
CA LEU A 297 -7.79 18.42 -7.53
C LEU A 297 -8.22 19.84 -7.14
N LEU A 298 -9.14 19.97 -6.17
CA LEU A 298 -9.60 21.26 -5.68
C LEU A 298 -8.44 22.08 -5.06
N ILE A 299 -7.61 21.44 -4.23
CA ILE A 299 -6.43 22.08 -3.64
C ILE A 299 -5.43 22.48 -4.72
N SER A 300 -5.12 21.56 -5.65
CA SER A 300 -4.20 21.80 -6.75
C SER A 300 -4.68 22.96 -7.64
N ALA A 301 -5.96 23.00 -8.01
CA ALA A 301 -6.54 24.06 -8.81
C ALA A 301 -6.50 25.40 -8.06
N GLY A 302 -6.93 25.44 -6.80
CA GLY A 302 -6.96 26.66 -6.00
C GLY A 302 -5.58 27.29 -5.80
N THR A 303 -4.58 26.48 -5.43
CA THR A 303 -3.19 26.95 -5.27
C THR A 303 -2.57 27.38 -6.60
N SER A 304 -2.85 26.66 -7.70
CA SER A 304 -2.37 27.01 -9.04
C SER A 304 -2.97 28.33 -9.53
N VAL A 305 -4.28 28.53 -9.37
CA VAL A 305 -4.94 29.77 -9.75
C VAL A 305 -4.39 30.96 -8.96
N ALA A 306 -4.25 30.82 -7.63
CA ALA A 306 -3.70 31.87 -6.77
C ALA A 306 -2.25 32.20 -7.15
N TYR A 307 -1.42 31.20 -7.44
CA TYR A 307 -0.03 31.42 -7.84
C TYR A 307 0.08 32.05 -9.22
N VAL A 308 -0.64 31.54 -10.23
CA VAL A 308 -0.59 32.05 -11.62
C VAL A 308 -1.17 33.46 -11.71
N SER A 309 -2.27 33.76 -11.00
CA SER A 309 -2.83 35.12 -10.97
C SER A 309 -1.84 36.09 -10.32
N SER A 310 -1.19 35.73 -9.22
CA SER A 310 -0.17 36.58 -8.58
C SER A 310 1.05 36.77 -9.47
N LEU A 311 1.47 35.76 -10.18
CA LEU A 311 2.56 35.82 -11.15
C LEU A 311 2.19 36.75 -12.33
N ALA A 312 0.96 36.68 -12.83
CA ALA A 312 0.48 37.54 -13.88
C ALA A 312 0.49 39.02 -13.45
N VAL A 313 0.02 39.32 -12.24
CA VAL A 313 0.07 40.68 -11.66
C VAL A 313 1.52 41.15 -11.55
N LEU A 314 2.42 40.32 -11.01
CA LEU A 314 3.83 40.67 -10.87
C LEU A 314 4.49 40.96 -12.24
N ILE A 315 4.19 40.18 -13.28
CA ILE A 315 4.71 40.39 -14.64
C ILE A 315 4.19 41.71 -15.21
N VAL A 316 2.89 42.01 -15.06
CA VAL A 316 2.29 43.25 -15.55
C VAL A 316 2.93 44.47 -14.87
N ASP A 317 3.08 44.43 -13.53
CA ASP A 317 3.70 45.53 -12.77
C ASP A 317 5.19 45.68 -13.09
N ALA A 318 5.89 44.62 -13.47
CA ALA A 318 7.27 44.66 -13.92
C ALA A 318 7.43 45.24 -15.31
N VAL A 319 6.47 45.03 -16.23
CA VAL A 319 6.55 45.46 -17.65
C VAL A 319 5.97 46.88 -17.84
N VAL A 320 4.81 47.14 -17.23
CA VAL A 320 4.08 48.40 -17.44
C VAL A 320 4.72 49.58 -16.67
N GLY A 321 5.46 49.27 -15.59
CA GLY A 321 6.18 50.30 -14.81
C GLY A 321 5.28 51.20 -13.94
N THR A 322 3.97 51.01 -14.02
CA THR A 322 2.97 51.64 -13.14
C THR A 322 2.12 50.55 -12.55
N LYS A 323 1.83 50.62 -11.22
CA LYS A 323 0.92 49.64 -10.58
C LYS A 323 -0.39 49.64 -11.36
N SER A 324 -0.79 48.47 -11.82
CA SER A 324 -1.97 48.27 -12.70
C SER A 324 -3.26 48.75 -12.03
N SER A 325 -3.31 48.78 -10.71
CA SER A 325 -4.34 49.48 -9.93
C SER A 325 -3.81 49.74 -8.50
N PRO A 326 -4.37 50.77 -7.80
CA PRO A 326 -3.99 51.06 -6.41
C PRO A 326 -4.28 49.90 -5.44
N HIS A 327 -4.96 48.83 -5.90
CA HIS A 327 -5.34 47.64 -5.13
C HIS A 327 -4.85 46.33 -5.76
N SER A 328 -3.81 46.34 -6.63
CA SER A 328 -3.23 45.10 -7.14
C SER A 328 -2.52 44.39 -5.99
N THR A 329 -3.21 43.38 -5.43
CA THR A 329 -2.68 42.54 -4.34
C THR A 329 -2.22 41.22 -4.92
N THR A 330 -1.00 40.83 -4.64
CA THR A 330 -0.50 39.48 -4.90
C THR A 330 -0.94 38.52 -3.81
N TYR A 331 -1.27 37.28 -4.16
CA TYR A 331 -1.77 36.24 -3.25
C TYR A 331 -0.70 35.18 -2.94
N PHE A 332 0.58 35.51 -3.06
CA PHE A 332 1.67 34.57 -2.80
C PHE A 332 1.68 34.07 -1.38
N ASP A 333 1.45 34.92 -0.39
CA ASP A 333 1.32 34.59 1.02
C ASP A 333 0.17 33.60 1.26
N SER A 334 -0.98 33.82 0.60
CA SER A 334 -2.14 32.94 0.70
C SER A 334 -1.85 31.52 0.21
N VAL A 335 -1.03 31.35 -0.83
CA VAL A 335 -0.58 30.04 -1.31
C VAL A 335 0.23 29.31 -0.23
N VAL A 336 1.15 30.02 0.44
CA VAL A 336 1.99 29.45 1.52
C VAL A 336 1.14 29.00 2.71
N PHE A 337 0.26 29.89 3.21
CA PHE A 337 -0.58 29.58 4.36
C PHE A 337 -1.60 28.49 4.07
N LEU A 338 -2.27 28.55 2.92
CA LEU A 338 -3.20 27.50 2.50
C LEU A 338 -2.50 26.14 2.45
N THR A 339 -1.32 26.09 1.83
CA THR A 339 -0.52 24.86 1.76
C THR A 339 -0.10 24.38 3.15
N LEU A 340 0.33 25.30 4.03
CA LEU A 340 0.71 24.97 5.41
C LEU A 340 -0.44 24.31 6.17
N PHE A 341 -1.62 24.93 6.20
CA PHE A 341 -2.76 24.40 6.93
C PHE A 341 -3.26 23.07 6.38
N ILE A 342 -3.26 22.92 5.05
CA ILE A 342 -3.65 21.66 4.42
C ILE A 342 -2.64 20.54 4.75
N LEU A 343 -1.34 20.82 4.67
CA LEU A 343 -0.32 19.83 5.03
C LEU A 343 -0.37 19.47 6.52
N ALA A 344 -0.64 20.44 7.40
CA ALA A 344 -0.86 20.19 8.81
C ALA A 344 -2.05 19.24 9.03
N GLY A 345 -3.18 19.51 8.42
CA GLY A 345 -4.36 18.64 8.49
C GLY A 345 -4.11 17.24 7.96
N ARG A 346 -3.41 17.11 6.83
CA ARG A 346 -3.01 15.81 6.26
C ARG A 346 -2.03 15.05 7.13
N PHE A 347 -1.08 15.74 7.73
CA PHE A 347 -0.14 15.11 8.66
C PHE A 347 -0.87 14.58 9.91
N LEU A 348 -1.76 15.37 10.51
CA LEU A 348 -2.56 14.93 11.65
C LEU A 348 -3.47 13.75 11.30
N GLU A 349 -4.10 13.76 10.12
CA GLU A 349 -4.90 12.65 9.62
C GLU A 349 -4.05 11.37 9.48
N ALA A 350 -2.87 11.46 8.84
CA ALA A 350 -1.96 10.34 8.68
C ALA A 350 -1.43 9.81 10.02
N TYR A 351 -1.15 10.70 10.98
CA TYR A 351 -0.75 10.32 12.32
C TYR A 351 -1.84 9.57 13.08
N SER A 352 -3.09 10.06 13.04
CA SER A 352 -4.23 9.42 13.70
C SER A 352 -4.53 8.03 13.10
N LYS A 353 -4.47 7.90 11.77
CA LYS A 353 -4.67 6.62 11.08
C LYS A 353 -3.59 5.60 11.47
N ALA A 354 -2.31 6.00 11.49
CA ALA A 354 -1.22 5.12 11.89
C ALA A 354 -1.39 4.63 13.34
N LYS A 355 -1.72 5.53 14.28
CA LYS A 355 -1.95 5.16 15.68
C LYS A 355 -3.10 4.19 15.87
N THR A 356 -4.20 4.36 15.13
CA THR A 356 -5.35 3.43 15.16
C THR A 356 -4.97 2.07 14.56
N GLY A 357 -4.25 2.07 13.45
CA GLY A 357 -3.74 0.84 12.81
C GLY A 357 -2.83 0.04 13.73
N ASP A 358 -1.92 0.71 14.46
CA ASP A 358 -1.01 0.07 15.42
C ASP A 358 -1.77 -0.57 16.60
N ALA A 359 -2.84 0.08 17.09
CA ALA A 359 -3.68 -0.47 18.16
C ALA A 359 -4.38 -1.77 17.71
N VAL A 360 -4.94 -1.81 16.52
CA VAL A 360 -5.59 -3.01 15.97
C VAL A 360 -4.59 -4.15 15.76
N THR A 361 -3.41 -3.85 15.21
CA THR A 361 -2.38 -4.87 14.95
C THR A 361 -1.69 -5.38 16.23
N SER A 362 -1.69 -4.60 17.32
CA SER A 362 -1.17 -5.08 18.61
C SER A 362 -2.00 -6.23 19.17
N LEU A 363 -3.30 -6.28 18.83
CA LEU A 363 -4.17 -7.40 19.20
C LEU A 363 -3.78 -8.69 18.47
N GLY A 364 -3.34 -8.60 17.21
CA GLY A 364 -2.85 -9.76 16.45
C GLY A 364 -1.52 -10.34 16.96
N LYS A 365 -0.74 -9.56 17.73
CA LYS A 365 0.51 -10.01 18.37
C LYS A 365 0.33 -10.78 19.67
N LEU A 366 -0.90 -10.98 20.12
CA LEU A 366 -1.19 -11.79 21.32
C LEU A 366 -0.96 -13.28 21.10
N ARG A 367 -0.79 -13.74 19.87
CA ARG A 367 -0.42 -15.13 19.58
C ARG A 367 0.99 -15.38 20.12
N PRO A 368 1.19 -16.41 20.96
CA PRO A 368 2.52 -16.76 21.44
C PRO A 368 3.41 -17.19 20.28
N SER A 369 4.69 -16.89 20.35
CA SER A 369 5.71 -17.30 19.37
C SER A 369 6.21 -18.73 19.59
N GLU A 370 6.05 -19.25 20.81
CA GLU A 370 6.51 -20.58 21.24
C GLU A 370 5.34 -21.39 21.77
N ALA A 371 5.41 -22.69 21.57
CA ALA A 371 4.49 -23.69 22.07
C ALA A 371 5.25 -24.78 22.84
N LEU A 372 4.59 -25.41 23.82
CA LEU A 372 5.08 -26.55 24.53
C LEU A 372 4.50 -27.83 23.90
N LEU A 373 5.28 -28.45 23.02
CA LEU A 373 4.92 -29.71 22.38
C LEU A 373 5.08 -30.85 23.39
N SER A 374 4.08 -31.72 23.52
CA SER A 374 4.20 -32.98 24.31
C SER A 374 5.17 -33.89 23.59
N ASP A 375 6.23 -34.29 24.28
CA ASP A 375 7.27 -35.17 23.76
C ASP A 375 7.66 -36.20 24.84
N ASP A 376 7.25 -37.45 24.64
CA ASP A 376 7.51 -38.52 25.57
C ASP A 376 9.01 -38.84 25.71
N THR A 377 9.86 -38.28 24.87
CA THR A 377 11.32 -38.49 24.90
C THR A 377 12.06 -37.45 25.75
N SER A 378 11.39 -36.36 26.17
CA SER A 378 11.98 -35.30 26.99
C SER A 378 11.86 -35.65 28.50
N GLU A 379 12.87 -35.29 29.31
CA GLU A 379 12.85 -35.46 30.76
C GLU A 379 11.64 -34.79 31.44
N ASP A 380 11.19 -33.64 30.91
CA ASP A 380 10.05 -32.87 31.41
C ASP A 380 8.72 -33.22 30.69
N GLY A 381 8.71 -34.21 29.77
CA GLY A 381 7.53 -34.55 28.96
C GLY A 381 7.08 -33.49 27.98
N VAL A 382 7.78 -32.36 27.86
CA VAL A 382 7.46 -31.23 26.97
C VAL A 382 8.70 -30.64 26.32
N LYS A 383 8.58 -30.25 25.04
CA LYS A 383 9.63 -29.59 24.26
C LYS A 383 9.16 -28.22 23.80
N ARG A 384 9.94 -27.19 24.07
CA ARG A 384 9.67 -25.85 23.53
C ARG A 384 9.93 -25.85 22.03
N THR A 385 8.95 -25.40 21.26
CA THR A 385 8.99 -25.37 19.79
C THR A 385 8.37 -24.08 19.31
N ILE A 386 8.93 -23.50 18.24
CA ILE A 386 8.34 -22.34 17.58
C ILE A 386 6.98 -22.74 17.00
N VAL A 387 5.96 -21.88 17.16
CA VAL A 387 4.58 -22.17 16.72
C VAL A 387 4.51 -22.49 15.22
N ASP A 388 5.35 -21.90 14.40
CA ASP A 388 5.42 -22.15 12.95
C ASP A 388 5.85 -23.58 12.59
N LEU A 389 6.45 -24.30 13.54
CA LEU A 389 6.88 -25.69 13.40
C LEU A 389 5.85 -26.71 13.91
N LEU A 390 4.69 -26.26 14.36
CA LEU A 390 3.60 -27.15 14.77
C LEU A 390 2.93 -27.77 13.54
N GLU A 391 2.49 -29.01 13.70
CA GLU A 391 1.75 -29.77 12.70
C GLU A 391 0.35 -30.11 13.18
N VAL A 392 -0.52 -30.40 12.23
CA VAL A 392 -1.86 -30.95 12.53
C VAL A 392 -1.69 -32.34 13.15
N GLY A 393 -2.23 -32.51 14.35
CA GLY A 393 -2.10 -33.73 15.14
C GLY A 393 -1.04 -33.66 16.25
N ASP A 394 -0.27 -32.58 16.36
CA ASP A 394 0.62 -32.33 17.49
C ASP A 394 -0.18 -32.06 18.76
N VAL A 395 0.26 -32.64 19.88
CA VAL A 395 -0.32 -32.39 21.21
C VAL A 395 0.48 -31.29 21.89
N VAL A 396 -0.19 -30.20 22.24
CA VAL A 396 0.43 -29.03 22.85
C VAL A 396 -0.05 -28.86 24.29
N SER A 397 0.87 -28.68 25.21
CA SER A 397 0.58 -28.35 26.60
C SER A 397 0.39 -26.85 26.76
N ILE A 398 -0.76 -26.42 27.27
CA ILE A 398 -1.08 -25.01 27.52
C ILE A 398 -1.11 -24.79 29.03
N PRO A 399 -0.15 -24.08 29.62
CA PRO A 399 -0.15 -23.71 31.02
C PRO A 399 -1.36 -22.88 31.40
N HIS A 400 -1.81 -23.01 32.65
CA HIS A 400 -2.94 -22.22 33.13
C HIS A 400 -2.69 -20.71 32.99
N GLY A 401 -3.61 -20.00 32.32
CA GLY A 401 -3.51 -18.58 32.05
C GLY A 401 -2.73 -18.20 30.76
N ALA A 402 -2.19 -19.16 30.03
CA ALA A 402 -1.55 -18.94 28.75
C ALA A 402 -2.57 -18.95 27.59
N SER A 403 -2.25 -18.23 26.51
CA SER A 403 -3.06 -18.27 25.29
C SER A 403 -2.71 -19.47 24.43
N PRO A 404 -3.68 -20.14 23.76
CA PRO A 404 -3.40 -21.22 22.84
C PRO A 404 -2.54 -20.73 21.67
N PRO A 405 -1.51 -21.50 21.23
CA PRO A 405 -0.60 -21.12 20.16
C PRO A 405 -1.19 -21.32 18.76
N ALA A 406 -2.18 -22.19 18.62
CA ALA A 406 -2.89 -22.50 17.38
C ALA A 406 -4.36 -22.86 17.69
N ASP A 407 -5.19 -22.83 16.66
CA ASP A 407 -6.59 -23.22 16.69
C ASP A 407 -6.75 -24.74 16.62
#